data_f784236487190c02c06adb38167159ae
#
_entry.id   f784236487190c02c06adb38167159ae
#
_cell.length_a   1.000
_cell.length_b   1.000
_cell.length_c   1.000
_cell.angle_alpha   90.00
_cell.angle_beta   90.00
_cell.angle_gamma   90.00
#
_symmetry.space_group_name_H-M   'P 1'
#
loop_
_entity.id
_entity.type
_entity.pdbx_description
1 polymer ?
#
loop_
_entity_poly.entity_id
_entity_poly.type
_entity_poly.pdbx_seq_one_letter_code
_entity_poly.pdbx_strand_id
1 'polypeptide(L)'
;MAMFVDPLFKLMSEKQASDMFFTVGAPIQIKINGVVMPVNPKVLDGPTCKKICYELMSETQIREFEDKLEMNFAVGRAELGSFRVNIFRQRGAVAMVIRFIKPDIPTIEQLKLPSVLKDIVMEKLGMIIIVGDRKSTRLNSSH
;
A
#
# COMPACT_ATOMS: atom_id res chain seq x y z
N MET A 1 16.60 13.38 10.00
CA MET A 1 15.32 13.85 10.58
C MET A 1 14.26 12.78 10.42
N ALA A 2 13.55 12.46 11.48
CA ALA A 2 12.41 11.56 11.39
C ALA A 2 11.25 12.28 10.64
N MET A 3 10.73 11.64 9.60
CA MET A 3 9.58 12.14 8.86
C MET A 3 8.29 11.95 9.67
N PHE A 4 7.29 12.79 9.45
CA PHE A 4 5.97 12.63 10.08
C PHE A 4 5.39 11.22 9.87
N VAL A 5 5.69 10.60 8.75
CA VAL A 5 5.18 9.27 8.37
C VAL A 5 5.95 8.10 8.97
N ASP A 6 7.14 8.28 9.51
CA ASP A 6 7.94 7.17 10.06
C ASP A 6 7.23 6.41 11.20
N PRO A 7 6.59 7.07 12.18
CA PRO A 7 5.76 6.37 13.17
C PRO A 7 4.57 5.62 12.55
N LEU A 8 4.04 6.12 11.44
CA LEU A 8 2.93 5.49 10.73
C LEU A 8 3.37 4.23 9.96
N PHE A 9 4.57 4.23 9.36
CA PHE A 9 5.17 3.03 8.79
C PHE A 9 5.39 1.95 9.84
N LYS A 10 5.88 2.34 11.02
CA LYS A 10 6.05 1.43 12.15
C LYS A 10 4.71 0.84 12.59
N LEU A 11 3.67 1.66 12.73
CA LEU A 11 2.31 1.21 13.05
C LEU A 11 1.78 0.22 12.02
N MET A 12 1.96 0.50 10.72
CA MET A 12 1.55 -0.42 9.64
C MET A 12 2.24 -1.78 9.76
N SER A 13 3.55 -1.79 10.03
CA SER A 13 4.31 -3.02 10.19
C SER A 13 3.88 -3.80 11.43
N GLU A 14 3.78 -3.15 12.59
CA GLU A 14 3.37 -3.77 13.86
C GLU A 14 1.94 -4.35 13.80
N LYS A 15 1.00 -3.63 13.19
CA LYS A 15 -0.40 -4.06 13.05
C LYS A 15 -0.64 -4.95 11.83
N GLN A 16 0.40 -5.23 11.04
CA GLN A 16 0.28 -5.99 9.80
C GLN A 16 -0.80 -5.42 8.86
N ALA A 17 -0.89 -4.10 8.82
CA ALA A 17 -1.86 -3.39 8.00
C ALA A 17 -1.54 -3.56 6.52
N SER A 18 -2.56 -3.60 5.67
CA SER A 18 -2.38 -3.67 4.23
C SER A 18 -2.20 -2.31 3.59
N ASP A 19 -2.99 -1.33 3.98
CA ASP A 19 -3.01 -0.01 3.38
C ASP A 19 -3.23 1.09 4.44
N MET A 20 -2.78 2.30 4.11
CA MET A 20 -3.06 3.52 4.87
C MET A 20 -3.48 4.61 3.89
N PHE A 21 -4.48 5.40 4.27
CA PHE A 21 -5.12 6.39 3.41
C PHE A 21 -5.01 7.78 4.01
N PHE A 22 -4.59 8.73 3.19
CA PHE A 22 -4.51 10.16 3.51
C PHE A 22 -5.42 10.91 2.55
N THR A 23 -6.56 11.37 3.03
CA THR A 23 -7.55 12.09 2.24
C THR A 23 -7.98 13.35 2.98
N VAL A 24 -8.06 14.46 2.26
CA VAL A 24 -8.56 15.73 2.82
C VAL A 24 -10.02 15.58 3.22
N GLY A 25 -10.38 16.11 4.38
CA GLY A 25 -11.73 16.02 4.93
C GLY A 25 -12.02 14.72 5.70
N ALA A 26 -11.01 13.87 5.87
CA ALA A 26 -11.10 12.63 6.66
C ALA A 26 -9.88 12.49 7.57
N PRO A 27 -9.96 11.73 8.67
CA PRO A 27 -8.78 11.35 9.43
C PRO A 27 -7.91 10.38 8.63
N ILE A 28 -6.63 10.26 9.01
CA ILE A 28 -5.76 9.21 8.49
C ILE A 28 -6.39 7.86 8.82
N GLN A 29 -6.59 7.03 7.82
CA GLN A 29 -7.22 5.72 7.95
C GLN A 29 -6.22 4.59 7.70
N ILE A 30 -6.34 3.51 8.44
CA ILE A 30 -5.53 2.31 8.29
C ILE A 30 -6.43 1.11 8.00
N LYS A 31 -6.00 0.23 7.12
CA LYS A 31 -6.73 -1.00 6.78
C LYS A 31 -6.01 -2.21 7.38
N ILE A 32 -6.70 -2.91 8.28
CA ILE A 32 -6.20 -4.11 8.95
C ILE A 32 -7.20 -5.24 8.72
N ASN A 33 -6.75 -6.37 8.18
CA ASN A 33 -7.61 -7.53 7.88
C ASN A 33 -8.88 -7.17 7.09
N GLY A 34 -8.76 -6.23 6.13
CA GLY A 34 -9.88 -5.79 5.31
C GLY A 34 -10.77 -4.71 5.94
N VAL A 35 -10.59 -4.40 7.23
CA VAL A 35 -11.37 -3.38 7.95
C VAL A 35 -10.62 -2.05 7.95
N VAL A 36 -11.29 -0.98 7.55
CA VAL A 36 -10.76 0.38 7.56
C VAL A 36 -11.17 1.08 8.86
N MET A 37 -10.20 1.66 9.54
CA MET A 37 -10.43 2.38 10.80
C MET A 37 -9.54 3.63 10.88
N PRO A 38 -9.96 4.68 11.60
CA PRO A 38 -9.12 5.87 11.77
C PRO A 38 -7.94 5.58 12.69
N VAL A 39 -6.78 6.15 12.37
CA VAL A 39 -5.57 6.11 13.24
C VAL A 39 -5.75 7.04 14.44
N ASN A 40 -6.36 8.20 14.19
CA ASN A 40 -6.70 9.20 15.21
C ASN A 40 -7.95 9.98 14.74
N PRO A 41 -8.62 10.73 15.61
CA PRO A 41 -9.84 11.46 15.25
C PRO A 41 -9.58 12.75 14.44
N LYS A 42 -8.31 13.16 14.27
CA LYS A 42 -7.96 14.42 13.62
C LYS A 42 -8.17 14.35 12.11
N VAL A 43 -9.06 15.20 11.61
CA VAL A 43 -9.33 15.33 10.18
C VAL A 43 -8.18 16.08 9.50
N LEU A 44 -7.74 15.60 8.33
CA LEU A 44 -6.71 16.24 7.52
C LEU A 44 -7.30 17.43 6.74
N ASP A 45 -6.66 18.56 6.85
CA ASP A 45 -6.88 19.71 5.94
C ASP A 45 -6.00 19.60 4.69
N GLY A 46 -6.30 20.41 3.67
CA GLY A 46 -5.56 20.41 2.40
C GLY A 46 -4.07 20.72 2.54
N PRO A 47 -3.68 21.81 3.23
CA PRO A 47 -2.28 22.15 3.43
C PRO A 47 -1.48 21.07 4.19
N THR A 48 -2.06 20.51 5.24
CA THR A 48 -1.40 19.45 6.04
C THR A 48 -1.23 18.17 5.21
N CYS A 49 -2.25 17.74 4.49
CA CYS A 49 -2.18 16.57 3.62
C CYS A 49 -1.12 16.74 2.53
N LYS A 50 -1.10 17.90 1.86
CA LYS A 50 -0.08 18.24 0.87
C LYS A 50 1.33 18.21 1.46
N LYS A 51 1.54 18.79 2.64
CA LYS A 51 2.84 18.81 3.32
C LYS A 51 3.35 17.39 3.60
N ILE A 52 2.50 16.53 4.15
CA ILE A 52 2.84 15.14 4.43
C ILE A 52 3.23 14.39 3.15
N CYS A 53 2.47 14.56 2.07
CA CYS A 53 2.77 13.94 0.79
C CYS A 53 4.11 14.42 0.20
N TYR A 54 4.37 15.72 0.27
CA TYR A 54 5.59 16.31 -0.28
C TYR A 54 6.84 15.96 0.52
N GLU A 55 6.71 15.73 1.82
CA GLU A 55 7.81 15.27 2.68
C GLU A 55 8.38 13.90 2.23
N LEU A 56 7.54 13.06 1.63
CA LEU A 56 7.95 11.74 1.13
C LEU A 56 8.59 11.78 -0.26
N MET A 57 8.40 12.85 -1.02
CA MET A 57 8.90 12.98 -2.38
C MET A 57 10.23 13.74 -2.43
N SER A 58 11.11 13.35 -3.34
CA SER A 58 12.26 14.18 -3.73
C SER A 58 11.80 15.39 -4.56
N GLU A 59 12.67 16.39 -4.70
CA GLU A 59 12.37 17.57 -5.53
C GLU A 59 12.01 17.21 -6.98
N THR A 60 12.69 16.21 -7.54
CA THR A 60 12.40 15.73 -8.90
C THR A 60 11.01 15.09 -8.98
N GLN A 61 10.65 14.27 -7.98
CA GLN A 61 9.33 13.65 -7.90
C GLN A 61 8.21 14.68 -7.69
N ILE A 62 8.46 15.74 -6.92
CA ILE A 62 7.50 16.83 -6.74
C ILE A 62 7.22 17.53 -8.07
N ARG A 63 8.25 17.87 -8.85
CA ARG A 63 8.09 18.49 -10.18
C ARG A 63 7.29 17.58 -11.12
N GLU A 64 7.62 16.30 -11.15
CA GLU A 64 6.91 15.31 -11.96
C GLU A 64 5.45 15.16 -11.52
N PHE A 65 5.20 15.15 -10.20
CA PHE A 65 3.84 15.10 -9.64
C PHE A 65 3.02 16.34 -10.00
N GLU A 66 3.61 17.54 -9.96
CA GLU A 66 2.91 18.78 -10.32
C GLU A 66 2.52 18.81 -11.80
N ASP A 67 3.30 18.16 -12.67
CA ASP A 67 3.00 18.01 -14.10
C ASP A 67 1.96 16.91 -14.36
N LYS A 68 2.19 15.70 -13.84
CA LYS A 68 1.37 14.52 -14.12
C LYS A 68 0.17 14.33 -13.19
N LEU A 69 0.13 15.03 -12.06
CA LEU A 69 -0.87 14.94 -11.00
C LEU A 69 -0.99 13.55 -10.34
N GLU A 70 0.00 12.71 -10.58
CA GLU A 70 0.14 11.37 -10.00
C GLU A 70 1.63 11.01 -9.85
N MET A 71 1.97 10.33 -8.75
CA MET A 71 3.31 9.82 -8.50
C MET A 71 3.24 8.48 -7.78
N ASN A 72 3.96 7.48 -8.31
CA ASN A 72 4.10 6.16 -7.72
C ASN A 72 5.57 5.88 -7.44
N PHE A 73 5.89 5.49 -6.21
CA PHE A 73 7.24 5.11 -5.83
C PHE A 73 7.24 4.14 -4.66
N ALA A 74 8.40 3.55 -4.39
CA ALA A 74 8.60 2.67 -3.24
C ALA A 74 9.50 3.34 -2.20
N VAL A 75 9.19 3.11 -0.94
CA VAL A 75 9.98 3.55 0.20
C VAL A 75 10.39 2.33 0.99
N GLY A 76 11.70 2.05 1.08
CA GLY A 76 12.25 1.05 1.99
C GLY A 76 12.51 1.65 3.36
N ARG A 77 12.21 0.90 4.41
CA ARG A 77 12.61 1.20 5.78
C ARG A 77 13.31 -0.02 6.37
N ALA A 78 14.54 0.18 6.87
CA ALA A 78 15.28 -0.87 7.55
C ALA A 78 14.41 -1.50 8.64
N GLU A 79 14.44 -2.83 8.74
CA GLU A 79 13.71 -3.63 9.73
C GLU A 79 12.17 -3.63 9.61
N LEU A 80 11.56 -2.68 8.89
CA LEU A 80 10.11 -2.61 8.73
C LEU A 80 9.61 -3.29 7.44
N GLY A 81 10.37 -3.18 6.34
CA GLY A 81 10.00 -3.69 5.02
C GLY A 81 9.86 -2.58 3.98
N SER A 82 9.12 -2.85 2.92
CA SER A 82 8.89 -1.93 1.81
C SER A 82 7.46 -1.40 1.81
N PHE A 83 7.32 -0.14 1.42
CA PHE A 83 6.03 0.53 1.30
C PHE A 83 5.89 1.09 -0.12
N ARG A 84 4.80 0.78 -0.78
CA ARG A 84 4.46 1.39 -2.06
C ARG A 84 3.58 2.60 -1.81
N VAL A 85 4.02 3.75 -2.28
CA VAL A 85 3.34 5.03 -2.12
C VAL A 85 2.75 5.45 -3.45
N ASN A 86 1.46 5.77 -3.46
CA ASN A 86 0.78 6.43 -4.57
C ASN A 86 0.23 7.76 -4.08
N ILE A 87 0.69 8.86 -4.70
CA ILE A 87 0.23 10.22 -4.44
C ILE A 87 -0.51 10.70 -5.69
N PHE A 88 -1.69 11.26 -5.53
CA PHE A 88 -2.54 11.68 -6.64
C PHE A 88 -3.39 12.89 -6.27
N ARG A 89 -3.96 13.56 -7.28
CA ARG A 89 -4.97 14.60 -7.08
C ARG A 89 -6.37 14.02 -7.17
N GLN A 90 -7.17 14.36 -6.16
CA GLN A 90 -8.58 14.02 -6.09
C GLN A 90 -9.39 15.26 -5.72
N ARG A 91 -10.32 15.66 -6.57
CA ARG A 91 -11.18 16.84 -6.35
C ARG A 91 -10.39 18.12 -6.03
N GLY A 92 -9.26 18.32 -6.70
CA GLY A 92 -8.39 19.47 -6.50
C GLY A 92 -7.43 19.39 -5.29
N ALA A 93 -7.58 18.41 -4.44
CA ALA A 93 -6.71 18.18 -3.28
C ALA A 93 -5.73 17.03 -3.50
N VAL A 94 -4.61 17.06 -2.78
CA VAL A 94 -3.63 15.97 -2.78
C VAL A 94 -4.10 14.87 -1.85
N ALA A 95 -4.03 13.64 -2.31
CA ALA A 95 -4.32 12.44 -1.54
C ALA A 95 -3.18 11.43 -1.69
N MET A 96 -3.05 10.51 -0.75
CA MET A 96 -2.01 9.50 -0.75
C MET A 96 -2.54 8.16 -0.23
N VAL A 97 -2.09 7.10 -0.86
CA VAL A 97 -2.29 5.72 -0.39
C VAL A 97 -0.92 5.08 -0.21
N ILE A 98 -0.70 4.49 0.95
CA ILE A 98 0.49 3.72 1.26
C ILE A 98 0.09 2.26 1.40
N ARG A 99 0.74 1.37 0.66
CA ARG A 99 0.59 -0.08 0.76
C ARG A 99 1.83 -0.70 1.39
N PHE A 100 1.63 -1.49 2.42
CA PHE A 100 2.71 -2.26 3.03
C PHE A 100 2.98 -3.53 2.23
N ILE A 101 4.24 -3.73 1.84
CA ILE A 101 4.72 -4.94 1.19
C ILE A 101 5.48 -5.73 2.24
N LYS A 102 4.86 -6.81 2.71
CA LYS A 102 5.47 -7.69 3.72
C LYS A 102 6.78 -8.26 3.19
N PRO A 103 7.82 -8.32 4.01
CA PRO A 103 9.11 -8.90 3.61
C PRO A 103 9.02 -10.41 3.40
N ASP A 104 8.12 -11.07 4.10
CA ASP A 104 7.96 -12.52 4.03
C ASP A 104 7.11 -12.91 2.83
N ILE A 105 7.69 -13.72 1.95
CA ILE A 105 6.97 -14.34 0.83
C ILE A 105 6.35 -15.63 1.36
N PRO A 106 5.00 -15.77 1.38
CA PRO A 106 4.37 -16.99 1.84
C PRO A 106 4.68 -18.16 0.92
N THR A 107 4.86 -19.34 1.51
CA THR A 107 5.08 -20.58 0.74
C THR A 107 3.78 -21.08 0.09
N ILE A 108 3.92 -21.98 -0.88
CA ILE A 108 2.78 -22.63 -1.56
C ILE A 108 1.86 -23.32 -0.55
N GLU A 109 2.43 -23.94 0.47
CA GLU A 109 1.70 -24.62 1.55
C GLU A 109 0.92 -23.63 2.43
N GLN A 110 1.55 -22.53 2.82
CA GLN A 110 0.90 -21.48 3.61
C GLN A 110 -0.28 -20.85 2.87
N LEU A 111 -0.16 -20.73 1.55
CA LEU A 111 -1.23 -20.25 0.67
C LEU A 111 -2.28 -21.31 0.36
N LYS A 112 -2.09 -22.57 0.84
CA LYS A 112 -2.96 -23.72 0.56
C LYS A 112 -3.15 -23.98 -0.95
N LEU A 113 -2.12 -23.69 -1.73
CA LEU A 113 -2.13 -23.91 -3.17
C LEU A 113 -1.76 -25.39 -3.48
N PRO A 114 -2.23 -25.93 -4.62
CA PRO A 114 -1.87 -27.30 -5.03
C PRO A 114 -0.36 -27.51 -5.15
N SER A 115 0.17 -28.59 -4.60
CA SER A 115 1.60 -28.90 -4.62
C SER A 115 2.17 -29.07 -6.02
N VAL A 116 1.34 -29.45 -6.99
CA VAL A 116 1.71 -29.57 -8.41
C VAL A 116 2.32 -28.28 -8.98
N LEU A 117 2.03 -27.11 -8.37
CA LEU A 117 2.63 -25.84 -8.78
C LEU A 117 4.15 -25.83 -8.60
N LYS A 118 4.70 -26.59 -7.66
CA LYS A 118 6.16 -26.71 -7.48
C LYS A 118 6.82 -27.35 -8.68
N ASP A 119 6.19 -28.39 -9.21
CA ASP A 119 6.71 -29.13 -10.36
C ASP A 119 6.56 -28.31 -11.64
N ILE A 120 5.37 -27.72 -11.84
CA ILE A 120 5.04 -26.93 -13.02
C ILE A 120 5.95 -25.70 -13.16
N VAL A 121 6.29 -25.03 -12.05
CA VAL A 121 7.13 -23.82 -12.09
C VAL A 121 8.58 -24.11 -12.47
N MET A 122 9.01 -25.36 -12.32
CA MET A 122 10.36 -25.83 -12.68
C MET A 122 10.49 -26.29 -14.13
N GLU A 123 9.37 -26.40 -14.88
CA GLU A 123 9.38 -26.76 -16.29
C GLU A 123 10.06 -25.67 -17.14
N LYS A 124 10.98 -26.09 -18.01
CA LYS A 124 11.78 -25.16 -18.84
C LYS A 124 11.04 -24.67 -20.08
N LEU A 125 10.03 -25.36 -20.51
CA LEU A 125 9.27 -25.11 -21.74
C LEU A 125 7.78 -25.15 -21.46
N GLY A 126 7.04 -24.29 -22.13
CA GLY A 126 5.58 -24.24 -22.02
C GLY A 126 5.07 -22.89 -21.49
N MET A 127 3.75 -22.80 -21.39
CA MET A 127 3.05 -21.63 -20.87
C MET A 127 2.09 -22.08 -19.77
N ILE A 128 2.12 -21.39 -18.64
CA ILE A 128 1.16 -21.60 -17.55
C ILE A 128 0.23 -20.39 -17.51
N ILE A 129 -1.06 -20.64 -17.67
CA ILE A 129 -2.09 -19.59 -17.63
C ILE A 129 -2.88 -19.74 -16.33
N ILE A 130 -2.85 -18.75 -15.48
CA ILE A 130 -3.66 -18.68 -14.25
C ILE A 130 -4.82 -17.74 -14.52
N VAL A 131 -6.04 -18.26 -14.42
CA VAL A 131 -7.27 -17.51 -14.65
C VAL A 131 -8.01 -17.35 -13.33
N GLY A 132 -8.38 -16.12 -13.01
CA GLY A 132 -9.15 -15.81 -11.81
C GLY A 132 -10.04 -14.58 -12.02
N ASP A 133 -11.25 -14.61 -11.45
CA ASP A 133 -12.13 -13.44 -11.42
C ASP A 133 -11.92 -12.64 -10.12
N ARG A 134 -11.78 -11.34 -10.23
CA ARG A 134 -11.74 -10.43 -9.07
C ARG A 134 -12.98 -10.53 -8.17
N LYS A 135 -14.11 -10.99 -8.69
CA LYS A 135 -15.35 -11.19 -7.92
C LYS A 135 -15.27 -12.41 -7.01
N SER A 136 -14.56 -13.46 -7.38
CA SER A 136 -14.44 -14.67 -6.56
C SER A 136 -13.72 -14.45 -5.23
N THR A 137 -12.82 -13.45 -5.18
CA THR A 137 -12.10 -13.08 -3.96
C THR A 137 -12.99 -12.35 -2.94
N ARG A 138 -14.13 -11.78 -3.36
CA ARG A 138 -15.08 -11.11 -2.46
C ARG A 138 -16.07 -12.05 -1.78
N LEU A 139 -16.34 -13.20 -2.38
CA LEU A 139 -17.33 -14.17 -1.85
C LEU A 139 -16.78 -15.04 -0.70
N ASN A 140 -15.45 -15.15 -0.57
CA ASN A 140 -14.84 -15.95 0.50
C ASN A 140 -14.48 -15.17 1.76
N SER A 141 -14.78 -13.88 1.85
CA SER A 141 -14.56 -13.06 3.05
C SER A 141 -15.79 -12.91 3.94
N SER A 142 -16.86 -13.66 3.68
CA SER A 142 -18.15 -13.58 4.41
C SER A 142 -18.45 -14.84 5.24
N HIS A 143 -17.39 -15.52 5.71
CA HIS A 143 -17.57 -16.60 6.69
C HIS A 143 -16.62 -16.43 7.85
#